data_d8c6a372a5ded82449f338b9bc31ff5a
#
_entry.id   d8c6a372a5ded82449f338b9bc31ff5a
#
_cell.length_a   1.000
_cell.length_b   1.000
_cell.length_c   1.000
_cell.angle_alpha   90.00
_cell.angle_beta   90.00
_cell.angle_gamma   90.00
#
_symmetry.space_group_name_H-M   'P 1'
#
loop_
_entity.id
_entity.type
_entity.pdbx_description
1 polymer ?
#
loop_
_entity_poly.entity_id
_entity_poly.type
_entity_poly.pdbx_seq_one_letter_code
_entity_poly.pdbx_strand_id
1 'polypeptide(L)'
;EGLALVDAPDFDSIDDHNRALASQLLAAADLWIFVTTPARYADQLVWNFLNDAAGRGIEVVVVLNRLDESSAETVPADLRRMMDQAGLTSATVFTVPFVTGTDEFLPNEVVAPLRDYLSTLANDTAARRDVAGKTVAGALAGALGRVDKLTAARGQQEAFANQLDAAISEQYRAASQHVIEATSDGKLLRTEVMDRWQDVVGTSDVFRGIERWFSQAVDKVGSFFTGQPAPLREVETEIETGLHAVLIDAAETAAARSWSHVGTVA
;
A
#
# COMPACT_ATOMS: atom_id res chain seq x y z
N GLU A 1 42.22 1.62 -22.12
CA GLU A 1 40.93 2.19 -22.60
C GLU A 1 39.83 1.14 -22.49
N GLY A 2 39.10 1.09 -21.41
CA GLY A 2 38.01 0.12 -21.27
C GLY A 2 37.40 0.02 -19.87
N LEU A 3 38.01 0.64 -18.86
CA LEU A 3 37.54 0.69 -17.49
C LEU A 3 37.68 2.13 -16.97
N ALA A 4 36.64 2.63 -16.33
CA ALA A 4 36.66 3.87 -15.55
C ALA A 4 36.39 3.55 -14.09
N LEU A 5 37.25 4.00 -13.20
CA LEU A 5 37.02 3.95 -11.75
C LEU A 5 36.47 5.30 -11.31
N VAL A 6 35.37 5.27 -10.58
CA VAL A 6 34.72 6.43 -10.01
C VAL A 6 34.75 6.28 -8.50
N ASP A 7 35.37 7.25 -7.81
CA ASP A 7 35.34 7.33 -6.36
C ASP A 7 34.02 8.01 -5.95
N ALA A 8 33.16 7.24 -5.29
CA ALA A 8 31.86 7.71 -4.83
C ALA A 8 31.96 8.27 -3.41
N PRO A 9 31.18 9.30 -3.05
CA PRO A 9 31.11 9.77 -1.67
C PRO A 9 30.66 8.68 -0.71
N ASP A 10 31.03 8.80 0.57
CA ASP A 10 30.62 7.87 1.62
C ASP A 10 29.10 7.80 1.76
N PHE A 11 28.57 6.59 1.83
CA PHE A 11 27.11 6.34 2.00
C PHE A 11 26.57 6.80 3.35
N ASP A 12 27.41 6.81 4.38
CA ASP A 12 27.09 7.23 5.73
C ASP A 12 27.32 8.72 5.97
N SER A 13 27.56 9.47 4.91
CA SER A 13 27.62 10.93 4.98
C SER A 13 26.35 11.50 5.59
N ILE A 14 26.49 12.44 6.52
CA ILE A 14 25.39 13.19 7.12
C ILE A 14 24.72 14.09 6.05
N ASP A 15 25.43 14.41 4.98
CA ASP A 15 24.96 15.25 3.88
C ASP A 15 24.08 14.44 2.92
N ASP A 16 22.81 14.82 2.82
CA ASP A 16 21.82 14.20 1.92
C ASP A 16 22.22 14.30 0.45
N HIS A 17 22.94 15.36 0.05
CA HIS A 17 23.42 15.53 -1.31
C HIS A 17 24.47 14.47 -1.67
N ASN A 18 25.40 14.18 -0.77
CA ASN A 18 26.43 13.15 -0.96
C ASN A 18 25.79 11.76 -1.08
N ARG A 19 24.79 11.45 -0.25
CA ARG A 19 24.05 10.18 -0.33
C ARG A 19 23.29 10.04 -1.65
N ALA A 20 22.65 11.11 -2.11
CA ALA A 20 21.95 11.12 -3.39
C ALA A 20 22.91 10.93 -4.57
N LEU A 21 24.08 11.61 -4.54
CA LEU A 21 25.11 11.46 -5.55
C LEU A 21 25.68 10.03 -5.58
N ALA A 22 26.02 9.47 -4.42
CA ALA A 22 26.49 8.09 -4.32
C ALA A 22 25.48 7.11 -4.92
N SER A 23 24.18 7.27 -4.60
CA SER A 23 23.10 6.44 -5.16
C SER A 23 22.98 6.57 -6.68
N GLN A 24 23.16 7.77 -7.23
CA GLN A 24 23.14 7.99 -8.69
C GLN A 24 24.35 7.34 -9.38
N LEU A 25 25.56 7.48 -8.80
CA LEU A 25 26.78 6.87 -9.32
C LEU A 25 26.66 5.35 -9.31
N LEU A 26 26.16 4.77 -8.21
CA LEU A 26 25.92 3.34 -8.10
C LEU A 26 24.88 2.85 -9.10
N ALA A 27 23.84 3.65 -9.36
CA ALA A 27 22.83 3.29 -10.34
C ALA A 27 23.36 3.23 -11.77
N ALA A 28 24.43 3.99 -12.06
CA ALA A 28 25.07 4.09 -13.38
C ALA A 28 26.27 3.12 -13.56
N ALA A 29 26.76 2.52 -12.48
CA ALA A 29 27.94 1.64 -12.52
C ALA A 29 27.55 0.22 -12.93
N ASP A 30 28.40 -0.40 -13.76
CA ASP A 30 28.27 -1.80 -14.17
C ASP A 30 28.82 -2.78 -13.11
N LEU A 31 29.78 -2.32 -12.30
CA LEU A 31 30.45 -3.07 -11.23
C LEU A 31 30.62 -2.19 -10.01
N TRP A 32 30.29 -2.71 -8.83
CA TRP A 32 30.55 -2.05 -7.55
C TRP A 32 31.78 -2.65 -6.85
N ILE A 33 32.72 -1.79 -6.49
CA ILE A 33 33.83 -2.17 -5.59
C ILE A 33 33.49 -1.60 -4.22
N PHE A 34 33.02 -2.49 -3.35
CA PHE A 34 32.62 -2.13 -2.00
C PHE A 34 33.79 -2.31 -1.03
N VAL A 35 34.28 -1.22 -0.45
CA VAL A 35 35.39 -1.23 0.50
C VAL A 35 34.87 -1.12 1.92
N THR A 36 35.21 -2.12 2.76
CA THR A 36 34.82 -2.15 4.18
C THR A 36 35.99 -2.55 5.06
N THR A 37 35.79 -2.55 6.37
CA THR A 37 36.79 -2.93 7.36
C THR A 37 36.23 -3.97 8.34
N PRO A 38 37.06 -4.70 9.12
CA PRO A 38 36.61 -5.60 10.16
C PRO A 38 35.68 -4.97 11.20
N ALA A 39 35.79 -3.67 11.44
CA ALA A 39 34.92 -2.94 12.36
C ALA A 39 33.55 -2.60 11.78
N ARG A 40 33.38 -2.59 10.43
CA ARG A 40 32.20 -2.05 9.76
C ARG A 40 31.52 -3.01 8.77
N TYR A 41 32.11 -4.19 8.51
CA TYR A 41 31.55 -5.13 7.51
C TYR A 41 30.14 -5.63 7.86
N ALA A 42 29.77 -5.62 9.11
CA ALA A 42 28.44 -6.05 9.60
C ALA A 42 27.46 -4.89 9.83
N ASP A 43 27.80 -3.66 9.43
CA ASP A 43 26.94 -2.49 9.59
C ASP A 43 25.67 -2.63 8.73
N GLN A 44 24.50 -2.40 9.33
CA GLN A 44 23.19 -2.51 8.68
C GLN A 44 23.08 -1.62 7.44
N LEU A 45 23.64 -0.42 7.49
CA LEU A 45 23.58 0.53 6.37
C LEU A 45 24.30 -0.04 5.14
N VAL A 46 25.46 -0.66 5.35
CA VAL A 46 26.24 -1.37 4.35
C VAL A 46 25.41 -2.46 3.66
N TRP A 47 24.74 -3.27 4.47
CA TRP A 47 23.96 -4.39 3.95
C TRP A 47 22.71 -3.94 3.18
N ASN A 48 22.15 -2.79 3.46
CA ASN A 48 21.07 -2.23 2.66
C ASN A 48 21.51 -1.99 1.20
N PHE A 49 22.70 -1.45 0.99
CA PHE A 49 23.26 -1.25 -0.36
C PHE A 49 23.64 -2.56 -1.04
N LEU A 50 24.25 -3.49 -0.32
CA LEU A 50 24.61 -4.81 -0.87
C LEU A 50 23.36 -5.63 -1.25
N ASN A 51 22.30 -5.56 -0.46
CA ASN A 51 21.02 -6.19 -0.78
C ASN A 51 20.36 -5.53 -2.00
N ASP A 52 20.47 -4.20 -2.15
CA ASP A 52 19.98 -3.51 -3.35
C ASP A 52 20.75 -3.96 -4.59
N ALA A 53 22.08 -4.06 -4.50
CA ALA A 53 22.93 -4.57 -5.57
C ALA A 53 22.54 -6.01 -5.96
N ALA A 54 22.35 -6.89 -4.98
CA ALA A 54 21.92 -8.26 -5.19
C ALA A 54 20.55 -8.33 -5.87
N GLY A 55 19.58 -7.53 -5.40
CA GLY A 55 18.23 -7.44 -5.97
C GLY A 55 18.21 -6.89 -7.40
N ARG A 56 19.22 -6.14 -7.79
CA ARG A 56 19.41 -5.59 -9.14
C ARG A 56 20.32 -6.44 -10.02
N GLY A 57 20.94 -7.49 -9.49
CA GLY A 57 21.88 -8.36 -10.19
C GLY A 57 23.17 -7.66 -10.61
N ILE A 58 23.57 -6.60 -9.87
CA ILE A 58 24.82 -5.89 -10.14
C ILE A 58 26.00 -6.74 -9.67
N GLU A 59 27.05 -6.79 -10.48
CA GLU A 59 28.30 -7.45 -10.09
C GLU A 59 28.96 -6.67 -8.95
N VAL A 60 29.28 -7.37 -7.86
CA VAL A 60 29.88 -6.75 -6.66
C VAL A 60 31.23 -7.40 -6.38
N VAL A 61 32.23 -6.57 -6.14
CA VAL A 61 33.52 -6.94 -5.56
C VAL A 61 33.59 -6.33 -4.16
N VAL A 62 33.95 -7.12 -3.16
CA VAL A 62 34.15 -6.62 -1.80
C VAL A 62 35.63 -6.61 -1.46
N VAL A 63 36.08 -5.47 -0.94
CA VAL A 63 37.45 -5.31 -0.44
C VAL A 63 37.41 -5.15 1.07
N LEU A 64 37.83 -6.15 1.80
CA LEU A 64 37.97 -6.11 3.25
C LEU A 64 39.35 -5.52 3.60
N ASN A 65 39.36 -4.23 3.86
CA ASN A 65 40.57 -3.46 4.12
C ASN A 65 40.90 -3.41 5.60
N ARG A 66 42.16 -3.16 5.91
CA ARG A 66 42.72 -3.07 7.29
C ARG A 66 42.45 -4.33 8.10
N LEU A 67 42.65 -5.50 7.49
CA LEU A 67 42.49 -6.80 8.16
C LEU A 67 43.70 -7.06 9.03
N ASP A 68 43.52 -7.15 10.33
CA ASP A 68 44.56 -7.51 11.24
C ASP A 68 44.77 -9.05 11.32
N GLU A 69 45.95 -9.51 11.81
CA GLU A 69 46.26 -10.94 11.89
C GLU A 69 45.27 -11.72 12.76
N SER A 70 44.73 -11.10 13.81
CA SER A 70 43.86 -11.78 14.77
C SER A 70 42.47 -12.07 14.18
N SER A 71 42.05 -11.30 13.19
CA SER A 71 40.77 -11.43 12.51
C SER A 71 40.87 -12.03 11.10
N ALA A 72 42.07 -12.36 10.65
CA ALA A 72 42.36 -12.79 9.27
C ALA A 72 41.58 -14.02 8.79
N GLU A 73 41.25 -14.94 9.67
CA GLU A 73 40.48 -16.14 9.34
C GLU A 73 38.96 -15.95 9.60
N THR A 74 38.61 -15.30 10.70
CA THR A 74 37.24 -15.26 11.19
C THR A 74 36.38 -14.26 10.42
N VAL A 75 36.84 -13.04 10.19
CA VAL A 75 36.07 -11.98 9.55
C VAL A 75 35.78 -12.26 8.07
N PRO A 76 36.75 -12.72 7.24
CA PRO A 76 36.44 -13.09 5.85
C PRO A 76 35.42 -14.24 5.74
N ALA A 77 35.52 -15.23 6.62
CA ALA A 77 34.59 -16.36 6.64
C ALA A 77 33.18 -15.92 7.02
N ASP A 78 33.02 -15.04 8.02
CA ASP A 78 31.75 -14.50 8.43
C ASP A 78 31.14 -13.57 7.36
N LEU A 79 31.97 -12.70 6.79
CA LEU A 79 31.55 -11.86 5.66
C LEU A 79 31.03 -12.70 4.49
N ARG A 80 31.75 -13.78 4.12
CA ARG A 80 31.30 -14.68 3.04
C ARG A 80 29.95 -15.30 3.38
N ARG A 81 29.78 -15.82 4.60
CA ARG A 81 28.50 -16.38 5.05
C ARG A 81 27.35 -15.35 4.94
N MET A 82 27.57 -14.09 5.33
CA MET A 82 26.58 -13.03 5.22
C MET A 82 26.27 -12.71 3.76
N MET A 83 27.29 -12.68 2.89
CA MET A 83 27.09 -12.46 1.45
C MET A 83 26.29 -13.57 0.79
N ASP A 84 26.54 -14.83 1.15
CA ASP A 84 25.79 -15.97 0.64
C ASP A 84 24.30 -15.91 1.07
N GLN A 85 24.04 -15.51 2.31
CA GLN A 85 22.68 -15.28 2.81
C GLN A 85 21.96 -14.12 2.10
N ALA A 86 22.69 -13.11 1.66
CA ALA A 86 22.17 -11.97 0.88
C ALA A 86 22.02 -12.25 -0.63
N GLY A 87 22.39 -13.47 -1.08
CA GLY A 87 22.32 -13.82 -2.50
C GLY A 87 23.51 -13.33 -3.35
N LEU A 88 24.59 -12.86 -2.69
CA LEU A 88 25.84 -12.40 -3.33
C LEU A 88 26.88 -13.53 -3.44
N THR A 89 26.43 -14.74 -3.79
CA THR A 89 27.27 -15.94 -3.82
C THR A 89 28.42 -15.88 -4.83
N SER A 90 28.24 -15.13 -5.94
CA SER A 90 29.25 -14.96 -6.99
C SER A 90 30.21 -13.80 -6.75
N ALA A 91 29.95 -12.95 -5.75
CA ALA A 91 30.77 -11.77 -5.50
C ALA A 91 32.17 -12.14 -5.03
N THR A 92 33.18 -11.50 -5.60
CA THR A 92 34.59 -11.73 -5.24
C THR A 92 34.95 -10.90 -4.00
N VAL A 93 35.69 -11.52 -3.07
CA VAL A 93 36.21 -10.86 -1.86
C VAL A 93 37.73 -10.78 -1.94
N PHE A 94 38.26 -9.58 -1.84
CA PHE A 94 39.70 -9.32 -1.67
C PHE A 94 39.97 -8.88 -0.24
N THR A 95 41.04 -9.38 0.33
CA THR A 95 41.51 -8.99 1.67
C THR A 95 42.76 -8.14 1.55
N VAL A 96 42.80 -7.02 2.26
CA VAL A 96 43.94 -6.11 2.34
C VAL A 96 44.36 -6.05 3.81
N PRO A 97 45.53 -6.59 4.16
CA PRO A 97 46.02 -6.59 5.55
C PRO A 97 46.30 -5.16 6.04
N PHE A 98 46.22 -4.99 7.34
CA PHE A 98 46.65 -3.73 7.96
C PHE A 98 48.18 -3.62 7.91
N VAL A 99 48.67 -2.61 7.22
CA VAL A 99 50.09 -2.33 7.03
C VAL A 99 50.46 -1.05 7.77
N THR A 100 51.46 -1.11 8.62
CA THR A 100 52.02 0.05 9.35
C THR A 100 53.28 0.58 8.66
N GLY A 101 53.51 1.89 8.71
CA GLY A 101 54.75 2.49 8.23
C GLY A 101 54.83 2.73 6.71
N THR A 102 53.67 2.78 6.04
CA THR A 102 53.58 3.23 4.63
C THR A 102 53.34 4.71 4.58
N ASP A 103 54.18 5.46 3.82
CA ASP A 103 54.14 6.91 3.80
C ASP A 103 52.89 7.45 3.01
N GLU A 104 52.59 6.92 1.84
CA GLU A 104 51.45 7.38 1.02
C GLU A 104 50.72 6.21 0.34
N PHE A 105 51.37 5.14 -0.02
CA PHE A 105 50.80 4.03 -0.81
C PHE A 105 50.96 2.69 -0.16
N LEU A 106 49.98 1.83 -0.33
CA LEU A 106 50.07 0.42 0.06
C LEU A 106 51.11 -0.30 -0.79
N PRO A 107 51.86 -1.27 -0.23
CA PRO A 107 52.80 -2.09 -0.99
C PRO A 107 52.12 -2.76 -2.18
N ASN A 108 52.83 -2.84 -3.29
CA ASN A 108 52.28 -3.40 -4.53
C ASN A 108 51.77 -4.84 -4.38
N GLU A 109 52.43 -5.63 -3.57
CA GLU A 109 52.10 -7.04 -3.30
C GLU A 109 50.72 -7.17 -2.62
N VAL A 110 50.37 -6.21 -1.78
CA VAL A 110 49.11 -6.19 -1.01
C VAL A 110 47.93 -5.89 -1.92
N VAL A 111 48.11 -5.02 -2.91
CA VAL A 111 47.02 -4.60 -3.83
C VAL A 111 47.05 -5.37 -5.16
N ALA A 112 48.05 -6.20 -5.39
CA ALA A 112 48.22 -6.96 -6.65
C ALA A 112 46.97 -7.79 -7.00
N PRO A 113 46.34 -8.55 -6.11
CA PRO A 113 45.17 -9.37 -6.47
C PRO A 113 44.01 -8.54 -7.03
N LEU A 114 43.71 -7.40 -6.41
CA LEU A 114 42.66 -6.48 -6.89
C LEU A 114 43.07 -5.84 -8.19
N ARG A 115 44.32 -5.39 -8.32
CA ARG A 115 44.84 -4.77 -9.56
C ARG A 115 44.79 -5.74 -10.72
N ASP A 116 45.20 -6.97 -10.53
CA ASP A 116 45.21 -8.00 -11.57
C ASP A 116 43.81 -8.35 -12.01
N TYR A 117 42.86 -8.42 -11.09
CA TYR A 117 41.44 -8.56 -11.41
C TYR A 117 40.95 -7.40 -12.29
N LEU A 118 41.19 -6.16 -11.88
CA LEU A 118 40.76 -4.96 -12.64
C LEU A 118 41.49 -4.86 -13.99
N SER A 119 42.76 -5.25 -14.06
CA SER A 119 43.54 -5.29 -15.31
C SER A 119 42.99 -6.34 -16.27
N THR A 120 42.61 -7.52 -15.77
CA THR A 120 41.94 -8.54 -16.56
C THR A 120 40.63 -8.03 -17.12
N LEU A 121 39.80 -7.43 -16.27
CA LEU A 121 38.54 -6.85 -16.69
C LEU A 121 38.75 -5.72 -17.71
N ALA A 122 39.78 -4.88 -17.53
CA ALA A 122 40.09 -3.78 -18.47
C ALA A 122 40.52 -4.29 -19.84
N ASN A 123 41.23 -5.42 -19.91
CA ASN A 123 41.80 -5.95 -21.15
C ASN A 123 40.89 -6.97 -21.85
N ASP A 124 39.95 -7.61 -21.13
CA ASP A 124 39.06 -8.61 -21.67
C ASP A 124 37.67 -8.01 -22.01
N THR A 125 37.43 -7.84 -23.30
CA THR A 125 36.15 -7.30 -23.80
C THR A 125 34.99 -8.28 -23.55
N ALA A 126 35.25 -9.60 -23.52
CA ALA A 126 34.20 -10.57 -23.26
C ALA A 126 33.79 -10.54 -21.79
N ALA A 127 34.75 -10.45 -20.86
CA ALA A 127 34.49 -10.31 -19.44
C ALA A 127 33.68 -9.02 -19.14
N ARG A 128 34.03 -7.89 -19.76
CA ARG A 128 33.25 -6.65 -19.61
C ARG A 128 31.80 -6.78 -20.13
N ARG A 129 31.62 -7.45 -21.27
CA ARG A 129 30.26 -7.72 -21.81
C ARG A 129 29.44 -8.60 -20.91
N ASP A 130 30.07 -9.59 -20.27
CA ASP A 130 29.41 -10.47 -19.32
C ASP A 130 28.91 -9.68 -18.09
N VAL A 131 29.77 -8.83 -17.51
CA VAL A 131 29.42 -7.96 -16.39
C VAL A 131 28.28 -7.01 -16.77
N ALA A 132 28.39 -6.29 -17.86
CA ALA A 132 27.34 -5.38 -18.33
C ALA A 132 26.03 -6.14 -18.65
N GLY A 133 26.11 -7.34 -19.24
CA GLY A 133 24.98 -8.18 -19.53
C GLY A 133 24.23 -8.64 -18.25
N LYS A 134 24.97 -9.04 -17.22
CA LYS A 134 24.39 -9.40 -15.92
C LYS A 134 23.67 -8.21 -15.28
N THR A 135 24.29 -7.03 -15.30
CA THR A 135 23.71 -5.79 -14.76
C THR A 135 22.41 -5.44 -15.47
N VAL A 136 22.38 -5.48 -16.81
CA VAL A 136 21.16 -5.22 -17.59
C VAL A 136 20.07 -6.26 -17.32
N ALA A 137 20.43 -7.53 -17.29
CA ALA A 137 19.48 -8.61 -17.01
C ALA A 137 18.89 -8.47 -15.58
N GLY A 138 19.73 -8.17 -14.60
CA GLY A 138 19.32 -7.93 -13.22
C GLY A 138 18.42 -6.70 -13.08
N ALA A 139 18.76 -5.59 -13.74
CA ALA A 139 17.93 -4.37 -13.77
C ALA A 139 16.55 -4.65 -14.38
N LEU A 140 16.49 -5.43 -15.46
CA LEU A 140 15.23 -5.82 -16.11
C LEU A 140 14.39 -6.73 -15.20
N ALA A 141 15.00 -7.76 -14.60
CA ALA A 141 14.33 -8.65 -13.65
C ALA A 141 13.78 -7.89 -12.44
N GLY A 142 14.57 -6.96 -11.89
CA GLY A 142 14.14 -6.09 -10.80
C GLY A 142 12.98 -5.15 -11.18
N ALA A 143 12.99 -4.63 -12.42
CA ALA A 143 11.88 -3.83 -12.94
C ALA A 143 10.60 -4.64 -13.07
N LEU A 144 10.68 -5.85 -13.63
CA LEU A 144 9.53 -6.76 -13.74
C LEU A 144 8.98 -7.13 -12.35
N GLY A 145 9.85 -7.49 -11.39
CA GLY A 145 9.41 -7.78 -10.04
C GLY A 145 8.71 -6.60 -9.32
N ARG A 146 9.08 -5.35 -9.64
CA ARG A 146 8.35 -4.18 -9.14
C ARG A 146 6.97 -4.04 -9.79
N VAL A 147 6.85 -4.30 -11.09
CA VAL A 147 5.57 -4.31 -11.80
C VAL A 147 4.63 -5.36 -11.20
N ASP A 148 5.12 -6.56 -10.94
CA ASP A 148 4.33 -7.63 -10.32
C ASP A 148 3.81 -7.24 -8.93
N LYS A 149 4.66 -6.63 -8.09
CA LYS A 149 4.25 -6.12 -6.77
C LYS A 149 3.18 -5.03 -6.88
N LEU A 150 3.33 -4.09 -7.82
CA LEU A 150 2.35 -3.03 -8.05
C LEU A 150 1.02 -3.60 -8.56
N THR A 151 1.07 -4.58 -9.45
CA THR A 151 -0.13 -5.26 -9.98
C THR A 151 -0.87 -6.02 -8.87
N ALA A 152 -0.13 -6.72 -8.01
CA ALA A 152 -0.71 -7.42 -6.86
C ALA A 152 -1.35 -6.43 -5.85
N ALA A 153 -0.67 -5.32 -5.54
CA ALA A 153 -1.20 -4.28 -4.66
C ALA A 153 -2.47 -3.63 -5.24
N ARG A 154 -2.49 -3.36 -6.55
CA ARG A 154 -3.68 -2.87 -7.24
C ARG A 154 -4.85 -3.86 -7.15
N GLY A 155 -4.59 -5.14 -7.38
CA GLY A 155 -5.62 -6.19 -7.24
C GLY A 155 -6.21 -6.26 -5.83
N GLN A 156 -5.38 -6.09 -4.80
CA GLN A 156 -5.84 -6.01 -3.42
C GLN A 156 -6.72 -4.77 -3.17
N GLN A 157 -6.33 -3.61 -3.70
CA GLN A 157 -7.14 -2.39 -3.60
C GLN A 157 -8.50 -2.53 -4.30
N GLU A 158 -8.53 -3.10 -5.51
CA GLU A 158 -9.77 -3.34 -6.24
C GLU A 158 -10.68 -4.32 -5.50
N ALA A 159 -10.14 -5.40 -4.96
CA ALA A 159 -10.89 -6.35 -4.15
C ALA A 159 -11.49 -5.69 -2.89
N PHE A 160 -10.69 -4.88 -2.19
CA PHE A 160 -11.13 -4.12 -1.02
C PHE A 160 -12.23 -3.09 -1.37
N ALA A 161 -12.07 -2.34 -2.46
CA ALA A 161 -13.09 -1.39 -2.94
C ALA A 161 -14.41 -2.10 -3.26
N ASN A 162 -14.37 -3.26 -3.92
CA ASN A 162 -15.55 -4.06 -4.23
C ASN A 162 -16.24 -4.60 -2.97
N GLN A 163 -15.47 -5.01 -1.95
CA GLN A 163 -16.03 -5.43 -0.66
C GLN A 163 -16.74 -4.29 0.05
N LEU A 164 -16.16 -3.09 0.06
CA LEU A 164 -16.79 -1.90 0.63
C LEU A 164 -18.07 -1.52 -0.11
N ASP A 165 -18.04 -1.50 -1.44
CA ASP A 165 -19.21 -1.18 -2.27
C ASP A 165 -20.36 -2.17 -2.03
N ALA A 166 -20.06 -3.46 -1.97
CA ALA A 166 -21.03 -4.49 -1.66
C ALA A 166 -21.64 -4.32 -0.26
N ALA A 167 -20.81 -4.03 0.75
CA ALA A 167 -21.26 -3.83 2.12
C ALA A 167 -22.12 -2.58 2.26
N ILE A 168 -21.75 -1.47 1.63
CA ILE A 168 -22.52 -0.22 1.61
C ILE A 168 -23.86 -0.45 0.87
N SER A 169 -23.81 -1.05 -0.31
CA SER A 169 -25.01 -1.35 -1.11
C SER A 169 -26.01 -2.23 -0.32
N GLU A 170 -25.55 -3.17 0.48
CA GLU A 170 -26.40 -4.00 1.32
C GLU A 170 -27.10 -3.17 2.41
N GLN A 171 -26.42 -2.23 3.07
CA GLN A 171 -27.02 -1.35 4.07
C GLN A 171 -28.12 -0.48 3.48
N TYR A 172 -27.88 0.10 2.31
CA TYR A 172 -28.91 0.93 1.61
C TYR A 172 -30.05 0.09 1.06
N ARG A 173 -29.81 -1.14 0.63
CA ARG A 173 -30.87 -2.06 0.23
C ARG A 173 -31.76 -2.45 1.42
N ALA A 174 -31.16 -2.75 2.58
CA ALA A 174 -31.91 -3.03 3.80
C ALA A 174 -32.74 -1.81 4.27
N ALA A 175 -32.17 -0.60 4.18
CA ALA A 175 -32.87 0.63 4.48
C ALA A 175 -34.07 0.85 3.53
N SER A 176 -33.88 0.64 2.23
CA SER A 176 -34.95 0.73 1.24
C SER A 176 -36.08 -0.27 1.52
N GLN A 177 -35.73 -1.51 1.86
CA GLN A 177 -36.70 -2.54 2.23
C GLN A 177 -37.48 -2.14 3.48
N HIS A 178 -36.79 -1.60 4.49
CA HIS A 178 -37.43 -1.11 5.71
C HIS A 178 -38.45 0.01 5.41
N VAL A 179 -38.10 0.97 4.55
CA VAL A 179 -39.01 2.05 4.11
C VAL A 179 -40.24 1.45 3.41
N ILE A 180 -40.06 0.50 2.50
CA ILE A 180 -41.17 -0.17 1.80
C ILE A 180 -42.09 -0.89 2.79
N GLU A 181 -41.54 -1.62 3.74
CA GLU A 181 -42.31 -2.33 4.76
C GLU A 181 -43.07 -1.36 5.68
N ALA A 182 -42.40 -0.31 6.16
CA ALA A 182 -43.02 0.71 7.02
C ALA A 182 -44.15 1.49 6.32
N THR A 183 -44.07 1.64 5.00
CA THR A 183 -45.08 2.36 4.22
C THR A 183 -46.19 1.43 3.70
N SER A 184 -45.92 0.13 3.49
CA SER A 184 -46.86 -0.80 2.86
C SER A 184 -47.91 -1.35 3.81
N ASP A 185 -47.65 -1.46 5.14
CA ASP A 185 -48.56 -2.03 6.11
C ASP A 185 -49.65 -1.05 6.62
N GLY A 186 -49.61 0.17 6.14
CA GLY A 186 -50.59 1.23 6.50
C GLY A 186 -50.54 1.67 7.98
N LYS A 187 -49.54 1.22 8.76
CA LYS A 187 -49.41 1.59 10.19
C LYS A 187 -49.13 3.09 10.36
N LEU A 188 -48.30 3.66 9.51
CA LEU A 188 -48.02 5.11 9.50
C LEU A 188 -49.31 5.92 9.33
N LEU A 189 -50.17 5.51 8.40
CA LEU A 189 -51.51 6.11 8.17
C LEU A 189 -52.47 5.86 9.33
N ARG A 190 -52.33 4.69 9.99
CA ARG A 190 -53.32 4.27 10.99
C ARG A 190 -53.05 4.90 12.37
N THR A 191 -51.82 5.05 12.77
CA THR A 191 -51.51 5.52 14.13
C THR A 191 -51.68 7.05 14.18
N GLU A 192 -51.14 7.83 13.24
CA GLU A 192 -51.25 9.27 13.27
C GLU A 192 -52.65 9.78 12.95
N VAL A 193 -53.36 9.14 12.02
CA VAL A 193 -54.77 9.48 11.73
C VAL A 193 -55.68 9.09 12.90
N MET A 194 -55.42 8.00 13.59
CA MET A 194 -56.26 7.61 14.76
C MET A 194 -56.00 8.47 15.98
N ASP A 195 -54.78 8.84 16.29
CA ASP A 195 -54.47 9.71 17.43
C ASP A 195 -55.10 11.10 17.26
N ARG A 196 -55.07 11.65 16.09
CA ARG A 196 -55.64 12.97 15.83
C ARG A 196 -57.15 12.96 15.68
N TRP A 197 -57.75 11.86 15.20
CA TRP A 197 -59.19 11.69 15.20
C TRP A 197 -59.78 11.60 16.63
N GLN A 198 -59.04 10.98 17.57
CA GLN A 198 -59.46 10.94 18.95
C GLN A 198 -59.49 12.36 19.58
N ASP A 199 -58.54 13.22 19.19
CA ASP A 199 -58.44 14.60 19.66
C ASP A 199 -59.53 15.52 19.07
N VAL A 200 -59.95 15.29 17.78
CA VAL A 200 -60.86 16.17 17.08
C VAL A 200 -62.34 15.79 17.20
N VAL A 201 -62.65 14.51 17.32
CA VAL A 201 -64.03 14.02 17.19
C VAL A 201 -64.67 13.53 18.52
N GLY A 202 -63.85 13.35 19.59
CA GLY A 202 -64.43 12.84 20.83
C GLY A 202 -65.32 11.63 20.58
N THR A 203 -65.43 10.70 21.49
CA THR A 203 -66.17 9.45 21.40
C THR A 203 -67.63 9.55 20.91
N SER A 204 -67.91 9.62 19.63
CA SER A 204 -69.24 9.49 19.09
C SER A 204 -69.35 8.72 17.75
N ASP A 205 -70.50 8.21 17.45
CA ASP A 205 -70.96 7.23 16.43
C ASP A 205 -70.44 7.36 14.97
N VAL A 206 -69.58 8.32 14.68
CA VAL A 206 -68.98 8.60 13.37
C VAL A 206 -67.95 7.50 13.00
N PHE A 207 -67.43 6.78 14.00
CA PHE A 207 -66.35 5.78 13.84
C PHE A 207 -66.76 4.61 12.90
N ARG A 208 -68.02 4.19 12.90
CA ARG A 208 -68.49 3.05 12.08
C ARG A 208 -68.66 3.40 10.61
N GLY A 209 -68.74 4.69 10.28
CA GLY A 209 -68.82 5.17 8.91
C GLY A 209 -67.46 5.20 8.21
N ILE A 210 -66.41 5.50 8.98
CA ILE A 210 -65.06 5.70 8.52
C ILE A 210 -64.34 4.37 8.34
N GLU A 211 -64.55 3.37 9.19
CA GLU A 211 -64.01 2.03 9.00
C GLU A 211 -64.45 1.39 7.66
N ARG A 212 -65.66 1.64 7.22
CA ARG A 212 -66.14 1.19 5.91
C ARG A 212 -65.58 2.01 4.74
N TRP A 213 -65.25 3.26 4.96
CA TRP A 213 -64.66 4.12 3.93
C TRP A 213 -63.16 3.82 3.74
N PHE A 214 -62.41 3.58 4.82
CA PHE A 214 -60.99 3.25 4.76
C PHE A 214 -60.73 1.87 4.12
N SER A 215 -61.59 0.88 4.34
CA SER A 215 -61.45 -0.43 3.69
C SER A 215 -61.71 -0.40 2.18
N GLN A 216 -62.43 0.63 1.68
CA GLN A 216 -62.67 0.85 0.25
C GLN A 216 -61.68 1.82 -0.38
N ALA A 217 -61.00 2.67 0.39
CA ALA A 217 -60.08 3.66 -0.11
C ALA A 217 -58.68 3.10 -0.41
N VAL A 218 -58.26 2.02 0.28
CA VAL A 218 -56.98 1.35 0.03
C VAL A 218 -56.87 0.82 -1.39
N ASP A 219 -58.00 0.46 -2.04
CA ASP A 219 -58.05 -0.04 -3.42
C ASP A 219 -58.01 1.03 -4.50
N LYS A 220 -58.07 2.37 -4.15
CA LYS A 220 -58.19 3.46 -5.12
C LYS A 220 -57.36 4.72 -4.83
N VAL A 221 -56.10 4.58 -4.50
CA VAL A 221 -55.20 5.73 -4.20
C VAL A 221 -54.80 6.55 -5.45
N GLY A 222 -55.36 6.29 -6.60
CA GLY A 222 -54.95 6.90 -7.87
C GLY A 222 -55.69 8.13 -8.36
N SER A 223 -56.79 8.59 -7.74
CA SER A 223 -57.69 9.58 -8.40
C SER A 223 -58.29 10.69 -7.54
N PHE A 224 -57.71 11.14 -6.44
CA PHE A 224 -58.32 12.10 -5.51
C PHE A 224 -57.55 13.41 -5.29
N PHE A 225 -57.07 14.07 -6.31
CA PHE A 225 -56.37 15.34 -6.12
C PHE A 225 -56.97 16.53 -6.86
N THR A 226 -58.25 16.81 -6.67
CA THR A 226 -58.77 18.15 -7.00
C THR A 226 -59.99 18.49 -6.15
N GLY A 227 -59.86 19.38 -5.16
CA GLY A 227 -61.01 20.09 -4.55
C GLY A 227 -61.45 19.62 -3.17
N GLN A 228 -60.54 19.42 -2.20
CA GLN A 228 -60.87 18.86 -0.87
C GLN A 228 -60.98 19.91 0.27
N PRO A 229 -61.81 19.68 1.33
CA PRO A 229 -61.94 20.55 2.50
C PRO A 229 -60.71 20.57 3.41
N ALA A 230 -60.55 21.68 4.18
CA ALA A 230 -59.39 22.00 5.00
C ALA A 230 -58.82 20.87 5.93
N PRO A 231 -59.63 19.99 6.55
CA PRO A 231 -59.10 18.91 7.40
C PRO A 231 -58.29 17.87 6.65
N LEU A 232 -58.52 17.67 5.36
CA LEU A 232 -57.80 16.68 4.56
C LEU A 232 -56.41 17.19 4.14
N ARG A 233 -56.19 18.49 4.05
CA ARG A 233 -54.86 19.09 3.79
C ARG A 233 -53.90 18.95 4.96
N GLU A 234 -54.40 19.01 6.19
CA GLU A 234 -53.57 18.77 7.40
C GLU A 234 -53.09 17.34 7.47
N VAL A 235 -53.95 16.36 7.18
CA VAL A 235 -53.60 14.92 7.14
C VAL A 235 -52.60 14.65 6.03
N GLU A 236 -52.73 15.26 4.86
CA GLU A 236 -51.81 15.14 3.75
C GLU A 236 -50.39 15.65 4.14
N THR A 237 -50.34 16.81 4.82
CA THR A 237 -49.07 17.38 5.29
C THR A 237 -48.38 16.53 6.36
N GLU A 238 -49.14 15.85 7.22
CA GLU A 238 -48.61 14.97 8.26
C GLU A 238 -48.14 13.63 7.71
N ILE A 239 -48.84 13.08 6.72
CA ILE A 239 -48.38 11.88 6.00
C ILE A 239 -47.06 12.19 5.26
N GLU A 240 -46.93 13.34 4.61
CA GLU A 240 -45.67 13.77 4.01
C GLU A 240 -44.56 13.91 5.05
N THR A 241 -44.86 14.48 6.20
CA THR A 241 -43.90 14.65 7.29
C THR A 241 -43.47 13.30 7.88
N GLY A 242 -44.41 12.39 8.11
CA GLY A 242 -44.14 11.03 8.60
C GLY A 242 -43.29 10.21 7.61
N LEU A 243 -43.62 10.26 6.33
CA LEU A 243 -42.86 9.60 5.28
C LEU A 243 -41.42 10.17 5.17
N HIS A 244 -41.27 11.50 5.27
CA HIS A 244 -39.98 12.16 5.30
C HIS A 244 -39.14 11.70 6.50
N ALA A 245 -39.72 11.61 7.67
CA ALA A 245 -39.05 11.15 8.89
C ALA A 245 -38.54 9.71 8.73
N VAL A 246 -39.35 8.79 8.20
CA VAL A 246 -38.94 7.40 7.95
C VAL A 246 -37.81 7.30 6.91
N LEU A 247 -37.85 8.11 5.86
CA LEU A 247 -36.81 8.15 4.83
C LEU A 247 -35.48 8.66 5.40
N ILE A 248 -35.53 9.74 6.19
CA ILE A 248 -34.34 10.31 6.82
C ILE A 248 -33.74 9.31 7.81
N ASP A 249 -34.53 8.75 8.71
CA ASP A 249 -34.09 7.78 9.71
C ASP A 249 -33.44 6.54 9.05
N ALA A 250 -34.08 6.01 8.01
CA ALA A 250 -33.55 4.87 7.25
C ALA A 250 -32.21 5.21 6.57
N ALA A 251 -32.09 6.41 5.97
CA ALA A 251 -30.88 6.88 5.32
C ALA A 251 -29.74 7.12 6.34
N GLU A 252 -30.04 7.77 7.47
CA GLU A 252 -29.07 8.00 8.55
C GLU A 252 -28.59 6.68 9.16
N THR A 253 -29.49 5.74 9.39
CA THR A 253 -29.17 4.41 9.90
C THR A 253 -28.27 3.65 8.90
N ALA A 254 -28.58 3.69 7.61
CA ALA A 254 -27.76 3.06 6.58
C ALA A 254 -26.36 3.69 6.51
N ALA A 255 -26.27 5.02 6.56
CA ALA A 255 -25.03 5.75 6.57
C ALA A 255 -24.17 5.41 7.81
N ALA A 256 -24.78 5.42 9.00
CA ALA A 256 -24.08 5.10 10.24
C ALA A 256 -23.56 3.66 10.26
N ARG A 257 -24.34 2.69 9.80
CA ARG A 257 -23.91 1.29 9.66
C ARG A 257 -22.80 1.12 8.62
N SER A 258 -22.90 1.82 7.50
CA SER A 258 -21.85 1.84 6.47
C SER A 258 -20.54 2.39 7.03
N TRP A 259 -20.56 3.51 7.77
CA TRP A 259 -19.39 4.08 8.44
C TRP A 259 -18.79 3.13 9.49
N SER A 260 -19.64 2.51 10.31
CA SER A 260 -19.17 1.53 11.30
C SER A 260 -18.47 0.34 10.62
N HIS A 261 -19.00 -0.13 9.50
CA HIS A 261 -18.38 -1.22 8.74
C HIS A 261 -17.03 -0.80 8.13
N VAL A 262 -16.94 0.38 7.52
CA VAL A 262 -15.68 0.93 7.01
C VAL A 262 -14.62 1.02 8.11
N GLY A 263 -15.01 1.51 9.31
CA GLY A 263 -14.09 1.62 10.45
C GLY A 263 -13.60 0.31 11.05
N THR A 264 -14.28 -0.82 10.75
CA THR A 264 -13.84 -2.15 11.20
C THR A 264 -12.94 -2.87 10.19
N VAL A 265 -12.93 -2.43 8.94
CA VAL A 265 -12.22 -3.07 7.82
C VAL A 265 -10.97 -2.25 7.41
N ALA A 266 -10.89 -0.96 7.78
CA ALA A 266 -9.75 -0.08 7.58
C ALA A 266 -8.71 -0.23 8.70
#